data_19c615a32733635e0db37966a7707116
#
_entry.id   19c615a32733635e0db37966a7707116
#
_cell.length_a   1.000
_cell.length_b   1.000
_cell.length_c   1.000
_cell.angle_alpha   90.00
_cell.angle_beta   90.00
_cell.angle_gamma   90.00
#
_symmetry.space_group_name_H-M   'P 1'
#
loop_
_entity.id
_entity.type
_entity.pdbx_description
1 polymer ?
#
loop_
_entity_poly.entity_id
_entity_poly.type
_entity_poly.pdbx_seq_one_letter_code
_entity_poly.pdbx_strand_id
1 'polypeptide(L)'
;MTRIFSVLVAVFALAIGMPSTAQDKSKGTAAEATAMVDKAIAHIKKVGREKAFADFSSKKAPWVDRDLYVVVYDMKGKVLAHGSNEKMVGKEVIDLRDNDGKYFVKERVEMMSKGPDAKGWQDYKFMNPVSRAIEPKSMYLHRFEDLIVGCGIYKG
;
A
#
# COMPACT_ATOMS: atom_id res chain seq x y z
N MET A 1 5.87 73.11 -25.90
CA MET A 1 6.27 72.64 -24.58
C MET A 1 5.23 71.56 -24.15
N THR A 2 5.48 70.30 -24.45
CA THR A 2 4.55 69.22 -24.15
C THR A 2 5.27 68.25 -23.26
N ARG A 3 4.85 68.14 -21.99
CA ARG A 3 5.42 67.26 -20.99
C ARG A 3 4.67 65.88 -21.09
N ILE A 4 5.43 64.89 -21.46
CA ILE A 4 4.96 63.49 -21.49
C ILE A 4 5.15 62.91 -20.07
N PHE A 5 4.06 62.60 -19.39
CA PHE A 5 4.08 61.84 -18.12
C PHE A 5 4.11 60.36 -18.43
N SER A 6 5.25 59.71 -18.14
CA SER A 6 5.36 58.26 -18.16
C SER A 6 4.79 57.68 -16.86
N VAL A 7 3.69 56.95 -16.97
CA VAL A 7 3.13 56.17 -15.87
C VAL A 7 3.81 54.82 -15.84
N LEU A 8 4.59 54.58 -14.80
CA LEU A 8 5.23 53.30 -14.52
C LEU A 8 4.22 52.41 -13.80
N VAL A 9 3.66 51.41 -14.50
CA VAL A 9 2.80 50.41 -13.90
C VAL A 9 3.70 49.31 -13.30
N ALA A 10 3.81 49.28 -11.97
CA ALA A 10 4.48 48.22 -11.25
C ALA A 10 3.51 47.02 -11.11
N VAL A 11 3.77 45.97 -11.89
CA VAL A 11 3.06 44.70 -11.75
C VAL A 11 3.65 43.95 -10.55
N PHE A 12 2.91 43.93 -9.45
CA PHE A 12 3.24 43.15 -8.26
C PHE A 12 2.79 41.69 -8.49
N ALA A 13 3.70 40.81 -8.88
CA ALA A 13 3.45 39.41 -8.99
C ALA A 13 3.35 38.80 -7.56
N LEU A 14 2.12 38.53 -7.07
CA LEU A 14 1.92 37.71 -5.88
C LEU A 14 2.31 36.25 -6.21
N ALA A 15 3.48 35.83 -5.78
CA ALA A 15 3.84 34.43 -5.73
C ALA A 15 3.03 33.76 -4.62
N ILE A 16 1.93 33.11 -5.00
CA ILE A 16 1.18 32.22 -4.09
C ILE A 16 2.07 30.99 -3.86
N GLY A 17 2.82 31.00 -2.77
CA GLY A 17 3.56 29.85 -2.28
C GLY A 17 2.57 28.76 -1.90
N MET A 18 2.42 27.72 -2.73
CA MET A 18 1.71 26.50 -2.34
C MET A 18 2.45 25.87 -1.16
N PRO A 19 1.76 25.51 -0.06
CA PRO A 19 2.39 24.77 1.02
C PRO A 19 2.83 23.41 0.45
N SER A 20 4.14 23.23 0.32
CA SER A 20 4.74 21.91 0.09
C SER A 20 4.52 21.12 1.37
N THR A 21 3.52 20.24 1.38
CA THR A 21 3.38 19.25 2.45
C THR A 21 4.62 18.36 2.38
N ALA A 22 5.55 18.57 3.29
CA ALA A 22 6.72 17.73 3.44
C ALA A 22 6.23 16.30 3.69
N GLN A 23 6.41 15.41 2.70
CA GLN A 23 6.06 14.01 2.82
C GLN A 23 6.90 13.39 3.94
N ASP A 24 6.25 12.75 4.90
CA ASP A 24 6.92 12.04 5.97
C ASP A 24 7.73 10.87 5.37
N LYS A 25 9.05 11.02 5.35
CA LYS A 25 9.97 10.03 4.78
C LYS A 25 9.97 8.70 5.53
N SER A 26 9.37 8.64 6.71
CA SER A 26 9.24 7.39 7.49
C SER A 26 8.10 6.49 7.01
N LYS A 27 7.21 6.98 6.16
CA LYS A 27 6.04 6.27 5.64
C LYS A 27 6.17 6.00 4.14
N GLY A 28 5.59 4.88 3.72
CA GLY A 28 5.43 4.55 2.32
C GLY A 28 4.32 5.34 1.65
N THR A 29 4.40 5.49 0.34
CA THR A 29 3.40 6.14 -0.51
C THR A 29 2.53 5.14 -1.25
N ALA A 30 1.37 5.59 -1.73
CA ALA A 30 0.49 4.76 -2.56
C ALA A 30 1.19 4.26 -3.83
N ALA A 31 2.01 5.10 -4.47
CA ALA A 31 2.79 4.71 -5.65
C ALA A 31 3.82 3.62 -5.32
N GLU A 32 4.52 3.73 -4.19
CA GLU A 32 5.48 2.72 -3.74
C GLU A 32 4.79 1.40 -3.38
N ALA A 33 3.62 1.45 -2.72
CA ALA A 33 2.85 0.25 -2.41
C ALA A 33 2.38 -0.48 -3.67
N THR A 34 1.86 0.26 -4.66
CA THR A 34 1.47 -0.31 -5.97
C THR A 34 2.67 -0.93 -6.68
N ALA A 35 3.80 -0.22 -6.76
CA ALA A 35 5.01 -0.71 -7.38
C ALA A 35 5.57 -1.96 -6.67
N MET A 36 5.45 -2.05 -5.35
CA MET A 36 5.86 -3.24 -4.58
C MET A 36 4.99 -4.45 -4.91
N VAL A 37 3.69 -4.29 -5.09
CA VAL A 37 2.78 -5.38 -5.51
C VAL A 37 3.13 -5.86 -6.93
N ASP A 38 3.32 -4.96 -7.89
CA ASP A 38 3.69 -5.32 -9.26
C ASP A 38 5.03 -6.05 -9.30
N LYS A 39 6.00 -5.59 -8.52
CA LYS A 39 7.31 -6.24 -8.35
C LYS A 39 7.18 -7.63 -7.71
N ALA A 40 6.29 -7.79 -6.72
CA ALA A 40 6.04 -9.07 -6.07
C ALA A 40 5.43 -10.08 -7.06
N ILE A 41 4.46 -9.68 -7.88
CA ILE A 41 3.88 -10.52 -8.92
C ILE A 41 4.94 -10.93 -9.95
N ALA A 42 5.78 -9.99 -10.41
CA ALA A 42 6.88 -10.29 -11.32
C ALA A 42 7.87 -11.28 -10.71
N HIS A 43 8.14 -11.16 -9.40
CA HIS A 43 9.02 -12.08 -8.68
C HIS A 43 8.42 -13.49 -8.58
N ILE A 44 7.12 -13.62 -8.28
CA ILE A 44 6.41 -14.92 -8.29
C ILE A 44 6.56 -15.60 -9.66
N LYS A 45 6.37 -14.85 -10.76
CA LYS A 45 6.53 -15.36 -12.13
C LYS A 45 7.96 -15.83 -12.41
N LYS A 46 8.95 -15.14 -11.87
CA LYS A 46 10.38 -15.41 -12.12
C LYS A 46 10.92 -16.60 -11.34
N VAL A 47 10.60 -16.72 -10.05
CA VAL A 47 11.25 -17.70 -9.15
C VAL A 47 10.33 -18.79 -8.65
N GLY A 48 9.03 -18.73 -8.98
CA GLY A 48 7.99 -19.64 -8.48
C GLY A 48 7.46 -19.21 -7.12
N ARG A 49 6.28 -19.77 -6.75
CA ARG A 49 5.52 -19.37 -5.55
C ARG A 49 6.27 -19.65 -4.26
N GLU A 50 6.79 -20.86 -4.10
CA GLU A 50 7.47 -21.28 -2.86
C GLU A 50 8.62 -20.37 -2.49
N LYS A 51 9.54 -20.13 -3.43
CA LYS A 51 10.66 -19.23 -3.23
C LYS A 51 10.23 -17.78 -3.00
N ALA A 52 9.27 -17.29 -3.78
CA ALA A 52 8.76 -15.93 -3.64
C ALA A 52 8.14 -15.69 -2.26
N PHE A 53 7.32 -16.62 -1.77
CA PHE A 53 6.67 -16.50 -0.46
C PHE A 53 7.67 -16.54 0.70
N ALA A 54 8.72 -17.36 0.60
CA ALA A 54 9.84 -17.36 1.54
C ALA A 54 10.57 -16.00 1.54
N ASP A 55 10.86 -15.47 0.35
CA ASP A 55 11.51 -14.16 0.21
C ASP A 55 10.64 -13.03 0.79
N PHE A 56 9.33 -13.01 0.52
CA PHE A 56 8.39 -12.00 1.06
C PHE A 56 8.29 -12.04 2.58
N SER A 57 8.38 -13.22 3.18
CA SER A 57 8.29 -13.41 4.62
C SER A 57 9.62 -13.24 5.36
N SER A 58 10.71 -13.00 4.63
CA SER A 58 12.07 -12.89 5.20
C SER A 58 12.31 -11.61 6.01
N LYS A 59 11.36 -10.65 5.99
CA LYS A 59 11.46 -9.32 6.62
C LYS A 59 12.61 -8.46 6.10
N LYS A 60 13.02 -8.67 4.85
CA LYS A 60 14.16 -7.99 4.23
C LYS A 60 13.74 -7.19 3.00
N ALA A 61 14.51 -6.15 2.70
CA ALA A 61 14.39 -5.47 1.41
C ALA A 61 14.59 -6.48 0.25
N PRO A 62 13.89 -6.27 -0.87
CA PRO A 62 13.02 -5.16 -1.20
C PRO A 62 11.54 -5.38 -0.82
N TRP A 63 11.21 -6.41 -0.04
CA TRP A 63 9.84 -6.84 0.28
C TRP A 63 9.28 -6.22 1.55
N VAL A 64 10.16 -5.54 2.30
CA VAL A 64 9.84 -4.68 3.44
C VAL A 64 10.63 -3.40 3.30
N ASP A 65 9.96 -2.26 3.37
CA ASP A 65 10.57 -0.92 3.35
C ASP A 65 9.74 0.03 4.21
N ARG A 66 10.31 0.50 5.31
CA ARG A 66 9.62 1.35 6.30
C ARG A 66 8.36 0.64 6.84
N ASP A 67 7.16 1.19 6.61
CA ASP A 67 5.87 0.60 6.97
C ASP A 67 5.24 -0.24 5.84
N LEU A 68 5.88 -0.30 4.66
CA LEU A 68 5.45 -1.12 3.53
C LEU A 68 5.92 -2.57 3.68
N TYR A 69 5.06 -3.51 3.38
CA TYR A 69 5.41 -4.93 3.30
C TYR A 69 4.43 -5.70 2.41
N VAL A 70 4.93 -6.77 1.77
CA VAL A 70 4.13 -7.66 0.93
C VAL A 70 3.35 -8.63 1.80
N VAL A 71 2.08 -8.86 1.43
CA VAL A 71 1.24 -9.93 1.98
C VAL A 71 0.62 -10.70 0.81
N VAL A 72 0.57 -12.02 0.91
CA VAL A 72 -0.09 -12.88 -0.08
C VAL A 72 -1.11 -13.76 0.61
N TYR A 73 -2.30 -13.85 0.03
CA TYR A 73 -3.37 -14.75 0.44
C TYR A 73 -3.77 -15.65 -0.73
N ASP A 74 -4.35 -16.81 -0.42
CA ASP A 74 -5.17 -17.53 -1.39
C ASP A 74 -6.59 -16.94 -1.47
N MET A 75 -7.40 -17.42 -2.39
CA MET A 75 -8.80 -16.99 -2.58
C MET A 75 -9.76 -17.51 -1.50
N LYS A 76 -9.26 -18.23 -0.49
CA LYS A 76 -10.03 -18.68 0.70
C LYS A 76 -9.69 -17.87 1.95
N GLY A 77 -8.74 -16.94 1.85
CA GLY A 77 -8.32 -16.10 2.97
C GLY A 77 -7.24 -16.71 3.84
N LYS A 78 -6.50 -17.70 3.34
CA LYS A 78 -5.31 -18.22 4.02
C LYS A 78 -4.10 -17.36 3.69
N VAL A 79 -3.32 -17.02 4.69
CA VAL A 79 -2.07 -16.26 4.52
C VAL A 79 -0.97 -17.17 4.00
N LEU A 80 -0.41 -16.85 2.84
CA LEU A 80 0.68 -17.60 2.20
C LEU A 80 2.04 -16.93 2.40
N ALA A 81 2.09 -15.61 2.53
CA ALA A 81 3.28 -14.84 2.88
C ALA A 81 2.91 -13.57 3.64
N HIS A 82 3.78 -13.12 4.55
CA HIS A 82 3.54 -11.90 5.32
C HIS A 82 4.84 -11.23 5.76
N GLY A 83 5.18 -10.10 5.13
CA GLY A 83 6.47 -9.41 5.29
C GLY A 83 6.74 -8.85 6.68
N SER A 84 5.71 -8.52 7.48
CA SER A 84 5.91 -7.97 8.82
C SER A 84 5.70 -8.98 9.96
N ASN A 85 4.94 -10.05 9.72
CA ASN A 85 4.61 -11.04 10.76
C ASN A 85 4.50 -12.46 10.19
N GLU A 86 5.60 -13.19 10.23
CA GLU A 86 5.66 -14.58 9.73
C GLU A 86 4.74 -15.54 10.48
N LYS A 87 4.35 -15.23 11.75
CA LYS A 87 3.42 -16.05 12.53
C LYS A 87 2.01 -16.09 11.92
N MET A 88 1.72 -15.20 10.99
CA MET A 88 0.46 -15.21 10.23
C MET A 88 0.47 -16.23 9.10
N VAL A 89 1.64 -16.62 8.60
CA VAL A 89 1.76 -17.55 7.48
C VAL A 89 1.15 -18.90 7.83
N GLY A 90 0.32 -19.44 6.92
CA GLY A 90 -0.40 -20.68 7.08
C GLY A 90 -1.74 -20.56 7.81
N LYS A 91 -2.06 -19.41 8.41
CA LYS A 91 -3.34 -19.22 9.12
C LYS A 91 -4.47 -18.90 8.15
N GLU A 92 -5.64 -19.46 8.42
CA GLU A 92 -6.91 -19.07 7.82
C GLU A 92 -7.46 -17.86 8.59
N VAL A 93 -7.60 -16.73 7.91
CA VAL A 93 -7.95 -15.46 8.54
C VAL A 93 -9.16 -14.80 7.90
N ILE A 94 -9.99 -15.60 7.22
CA ILE A 94 -11.19 -15.11 6.51
C ILE A 94 -12.15 -14.37 7.47
N ASP A 95 -12.24 -14.79 8.71
CA ASP A 95 -13.12 -14.20 9.73
C ASP A 95 -12.41 -13.18 10.63
N LEU A 96 -11.17 -12.82 10.31
CA LEU A 96 -10.45 -11.80 11.06
C LEU A 96 -11.11 -10.45 10.91
N ARG A 97 -11.30 -9.75 12.03
CA ARG A 97 -11.89 -8.40 12.08
C ARG A 97 -10.86 -7.38 12.51
N ASP A 98 -11.03 -6.18 12.02
CA ASP A 98 -10.34 -5.02 12.60
C ASP A 98 -11.06 -4.51 13.87
N ASN A 99 -10.53 -3.44 14.47
CA ASN A 99 -11.09 -2.86 15.70
C ASN A 99 -12.50 -2.26 15.52
N ASP A 100 -12.90 -1.98 14.29
CA ASP A 100 -14.25 -1.50 13.98
C ASP A 100 -15.22 -2.65 13.64
N GLY A 101 -14.75 -3.90 13.75
CA GLY A 101 -15.55 -5.10 13.47
C GLY A 101 -15.63 -5.47 11.99
N LYS A 102 -14.85 -4.82 11.12
CA LYS A 102 -14.83 -5.06 9.67
C LYS A 102 -14.12 -6.38 9.34
N TYR A 103 -14.79 -7.26 8.63
CA TYR A 103 -14.21 -8.50 8.08
C TYR A 103 -13.37 -8.21 6.83
N PHE A 104 -12.23 -7.58 7.03
CA PHE A 104 -11.44 -7.05 5.93
C PHE A 104 -10.85 -8.11 5.01
N VAL A 105 -10.56 -9.33 5.50
CA VAL A 105 -10.08 -10.42 4.62
C VAL A 105 -11.20 -10.98 3.76
N LYS A 106 -12.41 -11.15 4.31
CA LYS A 106 -13.60 -11.56 3.56
C LYS A 106 -13.94 -10.59 2.45
N GLU A 107 -14.00 -9.29 2.78
CA GLU A 107 -14.23 -8.21 1.78
C GLU A 107 -13.14 -8.22 0.69
N ARG A 108 -11.88 -8.46 1.06
CA ARG A 108 -10.74 -8.57 0.13
C ARG A 108 -10.93 -9.71 -0.87
N VAL A 109 -11.32 -10.88 -0.39
CA VAL A 109 -11.63 -12.04 -1.25
C VAL A 109 -12.79 -11.72 -2.19
N GLU A 110 -13.85 -11.09 -1.68
CA GLU A 110 -14.99 -10.65 -2.50
C GLU A 110 -14.58 -9.64 -3.58
N MET A 111 -13.76 -8.65 -3.23
CA MET A 111 -13.23 -7.66 -4.20
C MET A 111 -12.42 -8.34 -5.30
N MET A 112 -11.54 -9.27 -4.94
CA MET A 112 -10.66 -9.94 -5.89
C MET A 112 -11.38 -11.05 -6.69
N SER A 113 -12.54 -11.51 -6.25
CA SER A 113 -13.36 -12.49 -6.98
C SER A 113 -14.11 -11.89 -8.17
N LYS A 114 -14.10 -10.56 -8.34
CA LYS A 114 -14.80 -9.88 -9.44
C LYS A 114 -14.19 -10.11 -10.83
N GLY A 115 -12.96 -10.59 -10.88
CA GLY A 115 -12.29 -10.89 -12.15
C GLY A 115 -10.88 -11.46 -11.96
N PRO A 116 -10.28 -12.02 -13.03
CA PRO A 116 -8.97 -12.67 -12.95
C PRO A 116 -7.80 -11.70 -12.75
N ASP A 117 -8.00 -10.41 -13.05
CA ASP A 117 -7.01 -9.31 -12.88
C ASP A 117 -7.59 -8.18 -12.01
N ALA A 118 -8.45 -8.56 -11.04
CA ALA A 118 -9.08 -7.58 -10.15
C ALA A 118 -8.04 -6.82 -9.33
N LYS A 119 -8.22 -5.50 -9.22
CA LYS A 119 -7.34 -4.58 -8.49
C LYS A 119 -8.17 -3.59 -7.70
N GLY A 120 -7.62 -3.08 -6.63
CA GLY A 120 -8.27 -2.02 -5.88
C GLY A 120 -7.61 -1.70 -4.56
N TRP A 121 -8.08 -0.63 -3.96
CA TRP A 121 -7.69 -0.20 -2.63
C TRP A 121 -8.76 -0.58 -1.63
N GLN A 122 -8.32 -1.01 -0.44
CA GLN A 122 -9.18 -1.36 0.67
C GLN A 122 -8.72 -0.63 1.93
N ASP A 123 -9.65 0.05 2.61
CA ASP A 123 -9.41 0.72 3.88
C ASP A 123 -9.87 -0.16 5.05
N TYR A 124 -9.01 -0.26 6.07
CA TYR A 124 -9.26 -0.96 7.33
C TYR A 124 -8.28 -0.48 8.39
N LYS A 125 -8.39 -0.96 9.63
CA LYS A 125 -7.44 -0.67 10.70
C LYS A 125 -6.52 -1.87 10.94
N PHE A 126 -5.23 -1.63 11.07
CA PHE A 126 -4.27 -2.69 11.34
C PHE A 126 -3.05 -2.18 12.10
N MET A 127 -2.34 -3.10 12.75
CA MET A 127 -1.11 -2.76 13.48
C MET A 127 -0.02 -2.32 12.52
N ASN A 128 0.49 -1.11 12.71
CA ASN A 128 1.65 -0.60 12.00
C ASN A 128 2.92 -1.25 12.59
N PRO A 129 3.76 -1.90 11.78
CA PRO A 129 4.95 -2.59 12.27
C PRO A 129 6.03 -1.64 12.80
N VAL A 130 5.99 -0.36 12.44
CA VAL A 130 6.96 0.66 12.88
C VAL A 130 6.52 1.29 14.19
N SER A 131 5.30 1.87 14.24
CA SER A 131 4.77 2.53 15.44
C SER A 131 4.25 1.56 16.50
N ARG A 132 3.93 0.32 16.08
CA ARG A 132 3.28 -0.72 16.91
C ARG A 132 1.89 -0.32 17.43
N ALA A 133 1.26 0.66 16.79
CA ALA A 133 -0.09 1.10 17.07
C ALA A 133 -1.08 0.57 16.02
N ILE A 134 -2.35 0.47 16.41
CA ILE A 134 -3.44 0.23 15.43
C ILE A 134 -3.74 1.56 14.73
N GLU A 135 -3.54 1.58 13.43
CA GLU A 135 -3.69 2.77 12.61
C GLU A 135 -4.59 2.50 11.39
N PRO A 136 -5.24 3.56 10.86
CA PRO A 136 -5.91 3.46 9.56
C PRO A 136 -4.91 3.06 8.48
N LYS A 137 -5.25 2.02 7.72
CA LYS A 137 -4.44 1.46 6.64
C LYS A 137 -5.24 1.42 5.35
N SER A 138 -4.61 1.79 4.25
CA SER A 138 -5.12 1.57 2.91
C SER A 138 -4.23 0.57 2.20
N MET A 139 -4.78 -0.57 1.79
CA MET A 139 -4.04 -1.64 1.13
C MET A 139 -4.40 -1.71 -0.34
N TYR A 140 -3.41 -1.61 -1.21
CA TYR A 140 -3.55 -1.96 -2.62
C TYR A 140 -3.50 -3.47 -2.78
N LEU A 141 -4.45 -4.01 -3.54
CA LEU A 141 -4.64 -5.42 -3.79
C LEU A 141 -4.66 -5.67 -5.29
N HIS A 142 -4.04 -6.76 -5.69
CA HIS A 142 -4.05 -7.22 -7.08
C HIS A 142 -4.18 -8.75 -7.09
N ARG A 143 -5.20 -9.24 -7.78
CA ARG A 143 -5.36 -10.67 -8.02
C ARG A 143 -4.38 -11.13 -9.09
N PHE A 144 -3.63 -12.17 -8.79
CA PHE A 144 -2.78 -12.86 -9.74
C PHE A 144 -3.07 -14.36 -9.67
N GLU A 145 -3.70 -14.90 -10.70
CA GLU A 145 -4.21 -16.28 -10.72
C GLU A 145 -5.17 -16.56 -9.55
N ASP A 146 -4.83 -17.49 -8.67
CA ASP A 146 -5.54 -17.84 -7.44
C ASP A 146 -4.95 -17.15 -6.18
N LEU A 147 -4.12 -16.15 -6.37
CA LEU A 147 -3.48 -15.37 -5.31
C LEU A 147 -4.05 -13.96 -5.22
N ILE A 148 -4.04 -13.43 -4.00
CA ILE A 148 -4.26 -12.00 -3.72
C ILE A 148 -2.96 -11.46 -3.18
N VAL A 149 -2.31 -10.58 -3.93
CA VAL A 149 -1.05 -9.92 -3.56
C VAL A 149 -1.37 -8.50 -3.10
N GLY A 150 -0.87 -8.11 -1.95
CA GLY A 150 -1.15 -6.79 -1.39
C GLY A 150 0.03 -6.13 -0.70
N CYS A 151 0.01 -4.80 -0.72
CA CYS A 151 0.88 -3.92 0.07
C CYS A 151 0.08 -2.69 0.47
N GLY A 152 0.24 -2.22 1.69
CA GLY A 152 -0.57 -1.11 2.19
C GLY A 152 0.25 0.01 2.83
N ILE A 153 -0.34 1.20 2.81
CA ILE A 153 0.17 2.40 3.48
C ILE A 153 -0.63 2.68 4.74
N TYR A 154 0.00 3.29 5.74
CA TYR A 154 -0.65 3.77 6.96
C TYR A 154 -0.92 5.27 6.87
N LYS A 155 -2.13 5.68 7.28
CA LYS A 155 -2.63 7.06 7.14
C LYS A 155 -2.51 7.89 8.43
N GLY A 156 -2.02 7.29 9.49
CA GLY A 156 -1.85 7.93 10.80
C GLY A 156 -0.63 8.83 10.91
#